data_4635de166eebc5ae05da15cbe8d30565
#
_entry.id   4635de166eebc5ae05da15cbe8d30565
#
_cell.length_a   1.000
_cell.length_b   1.000
_cell.length_c   1.000
_cell.angle_alpha   90.00
_cell.angle_beta   90.00
_cell.angle_gamma   90.00
#
_symmetry.space_group_name_H-M   'P 1'
#
loop_
_entity.id
_entity.type
_entity.pdbx_description
1 polymer ?
#
loop_
_entity_poly.entity_id
_entity_poly.type
_entity_poly.pdbx_seq_one_letter_code
_entity_poly.pdbx_strand_id
1 'polypeptide(L)'
;LNVSKRAATSAMARELAVHELSHMARYEEGHASHVQSTEEALYLGLSGEKVERRKLAHCYQIANHMKDIYADDITLSVAPADKLLGFLESTLAAAVADRPTVSRDGSPPVTGGADPEITAVNAAFALALVERHDIAGPGHRIYDLARAAGSDTDAVDVDAFKERFLDLGHDPSESDYRKALVAAARAYAV
;
A
#
# COMPACT_ATOMS: atom_id res chain seq x y z
N LEU A 1 19.63 -7.03 -8.78
CA LEU A 1 18.27 -6.63 -9.16
C LEU A 1 17.78 -7.58 -10.26
N ASN A 2 16.70 -8.34 -10.01
CA ASN A 2 16.03 -9.16 -11.02
C ASN A 2 14.79 -8.42 -11.52
N VAL A 3 14.83 -7.96 -12.76
CA VAL A 3 13.72 -7.19 -13.36
C VAL A 3 13.00 -8.07 -14.39
N SER A 4 11.69 -8.18 -14.29
CA SER A 4 10.90 -8.89 -15.29
C SER A 4 10.97 -8.17 -16.65
N LYS A 5 10.90 -8.93 -17.76
CA LYS A 5 10.88 -8.33 -19.11
C LYS A 5 9.76 -7.31 -19.26
N ARG A 6 8.58 -7.56 -18.66
CA ARG A 6 7.44 -6.66 -18.69
C ARG A 6 7.74 -5.33 -17.98
N ALA A 7 8.37 -5.38 -16.80
CA ALA A 7 8.77 -4.18 -16.08
C ALA A 7 9.84 -3.39 -16.85
N ALA A 8 10.87 -4.07 -17.40
CA ALA A 8 11.94 -3.44 -18.16
C ALA A 8 11.49 -2.77 -19.46
N THR A 9 10.35 -3.18 -20.03
CA THR A 9 9.78 -2.60 -21.26
C THR A 9 8.59 -1.66 -21.00
N SER A 10 8.22 -1.45 -19.74
CA SER A 10 7.13 -0.55 -19.37
C SER A 10 7.53 0.92 -19.51
N ALA A 11 6.54 1.80 -19.66
CA ALA A 11 6.75 3.25 -19.61
C ALA A 11 7.28 3.74 -18.25
N MET A 12 7.16 2.88 -17.21
CA MET A 12 7.59 3.11 -15.83
C MET A 12 8.92 2.44 -15.49
N ALA A 13 9.66 1.89 -16.48
CA ALA A 13 10.85 1.09 -16.21
C ALA A 13 11.91 1.84 -15.39
N ARG A 14 12.11 3.13 -15.68
CA ARG A 14 13.07 3.98 -14.97
C ARG A 14 12.61 4.24 -13.54
N GLU A 15 11.36 4.61 -13.35
CA GLU A 15 10.76 4.93 -12.06
C GLU A 15 10.73 3.70 -11.15
N LEU A 16 10.37 2.55 -11.70
CA LEU A 16 10.44 1.27 -10.99
C LEU A 16 11.87 0.93 -10.57
N ALA A 17 12.86 1.16 -11.45
CA ALA A 17 14.26 0.92 -11.11
C ALA A 17 14.74 1.87 -9.99
N VAL A 18 14.34 3.14 -10.02
CA VAL A 18 14.65 4.11 -8.95
C VAL A 18 14.00 3.68 -7.64
N HIS A 19 12.74 3.27 -7.65
CA HIS A 19 12.03 2.77 -6.49
C HIS A 19 12.73 1.55 -5.86
N GLU A 20 13.09 0.56 -6.67
CA GLU A 20 13.85 -0.61 -6.19
C GLU A 20 15.24 -0.25 -5.62
N LEU A 21 15.94 0.71 -6.24
CA LEU A 21 17.20 1.23 -5.71
C LEU A 21 16.99 1.99 -4.40
N SER A 22 15.85 2.66 -4.23
CA SER A 22 15.50 3.33 -2.98
C SER A 22 15.29 2.34 -1.82
N HIS A 23 14.69 1.17 -2.08
CA HIS A 23 14.64 0.07 -1.11
C HIS A 23 16.04 -0.41 -0.72
N MET A 24 16.94 -0.58 -1.70
CA MET A 24 18.33 -0.97 -1.43
C MET A 24 19.06 0.08 -0.60
N ALA A 25 18.88 1.37 -0.90
CA ALA A 25 19.47 2.45 -0.12
C ALA A 25 18.99 2.42 1.34
N ARG A 26 17.69 2.27 1.58
CA ARG A 26 17.14 2.14 2.95
C ARG A 26 17.69 0.93 3.69
N TYR A 27 17.90 -0.19 2.99
CA TYR A 27 18.51 -1.37 3.58
C TYR A 27 19.98 -1.14 3.95
N GLU A 28 20.77 -0.49 3.07
CA GLU A 28 22.19 -0.16 3.32
C GLU A 28 22.36 0.87 4.44
N GLU A 29 21.42 1.81 4.58
CA GLU A 29 21.37 2.77 5.68
C GLU A 29 21.03 2.10 7.02
N GLY A 30 20.57 0.85 7.03
CA GLY A 30 20.06 0.20 8.23
C GLY A 30 18.75 0.80 8.73
N HIS A 31 17.93 1.39 7.82
CA HIS A 31 16.67 2.02 8.18
C HIS A 31 15.69 1.01 8.77
N ALA A 32 15.02 1.36 9.86
CA ALA A 32 14.16 0.46 10.64
C ALA A 32 13.11 -0.29 9.80
N SER A 33 12.52 0.37 8.79
CA SER A 33 11.52 -0.24 7.91
C SER A 33 12.07 -1.40 7.08
N HIS A 34 13.36 -1.43 6.78
CA HIS A 34 13.98 -2.40 5.87
C HIS A 34 14.78 -3.50 6.60
N VAL A 35 15.26 -3.21 7.81
CA VAL A 35 15.96 -4.19 8.64
C VAL A 35 15.03 -4.99 9.54
N GLN A 36 13.85 -4.44 9.89
CA GLN A 36 12.84 -5.15 10.67
C GLN A 36 12.25 -6.32 9.91
N SER A 37 12.28 -7.50 10.51
CA SER A 37 11.59 -8.68 9.96
C SER A 37 10.07 -8.50 9.97
N THR A 38 9.48 -8.45 8.78
CA THR A 38 8.01 -8.40 8.63
C THR A 38 7.34 -9.64 9.21
N GLU A 39 7.92 -10.82 8.94
CA GLU A 39 7.39 -12.10 9.42
C GLU A 39 7.35 -12.15 10.95
N GLU A 40 8.44 -11.76 11.62
CA GLU A 40 8.51 -11.72 13.07
C GLU A 40 7.49 -10.74 13.67
N ALA A 41 7.38 -9.53 13.10
CA ALA A 41 6.44 -8.53 13.56
C ALA A 41 4.99 -8.99 13.41
N LEU A 42 4.62 -9.60 12.27
CA LEU A 42 3.28 -10.14 12.05
C LEU A 42 3.00 -11.34 12.97
N TYR A 43 3.97 -12.23 13.18
CA TYR A 43 3.84 -13.34 14.11
C TYR A 43 3.56 -12.85 15.52
N LEU A 44 4.32 -11.88 16.02
CA LEU A 44 4.11 -11.30 17.35
C LEU A 44 2.78 -10.55 17.44
N GLY A 45 2.44 -9.79 16.41
CA GLY A 45 1.24 -8.95 16.38
C GLY A 45 -0.07 -9.73 16.28
N LEU A 46 -0.07 -10.87 15.61
CA LEU A 46 -1.26 -11.69 15.34
C LEU A 46 -1.28 -12.98 16.17
N SER A 47 -0.31 -13.16 17.06
CA SER A 47 -0.23 -14.36 17.92
C SER A 47 -1.50 -14.51 18.79
N GLY A 48 -2.09 -15.69 18.73
CA GLY A 48 -3.32 -16.01 19.47
C GLY A 48 -4.62 -15.65 18.74
N GLU A 49 -4.55 -14.95 17.63
CA GLU A 49 -5.72 -14.58 16.81
C GLU A 49 -5.99 -15.64 15.72
N LYS A 50 -7.26 -15.81 15.37
CA LYS A 50 -7.65 -16.62 14.21
C LYS A 50 -7.73 -15.72 12.97
N VAL A 51 -6.61 -15.63 12.25
CA VAL A 51 -6.52 -14.81 11.03
C VAL A 51 -6.67 -15.71 9.80
N GLU A 52 -7.58 -15.36 8.91
CA GLU A 52 -7.75 -16.03 7.62
C GLU A 52 -6.48 -15.89 6.76
N ARG A 53 -6.14 -16.93 6.00
CA ARG A 53 -4.96 -16.92 5.12
C ARG A 53 -4.96 -15.74 4.15
N ARG A 54 -6.12 -15.34 3.64
CA ARG A 54 -6.29 -14.18 2.77
C ARG A 54 -5.87 -12.89 3.50
N LYS A 55 -6.43 -12.66 4.69
CA LYS A 55 -6.10 -11.48 5.51
C LYS A 55 -4.62 -11.45 5.90
N LEU A 56 -4.03 -12.60 6.19
CA LEU A 56 -2.59 -12.67 6.44
C LEU A 56 -1.77 -12.25 5.22
N ALA A 57 -2.14 -12.68 4.00
CA ALA A 57 -1.48 -12.23 2.78
C ALA A 57 -1.60 -10.71 2.60
N HIS A 58 -2.75 -10.12 2.92
CA HIS A 58 -2.96 -8.68 2.89
C HIS A 58 -2.13 -7.94 3.95
N CYS A 59 -1.91 -8.53 5.14
CA CYS A 59 -1.00 -7.96 6.15
C CYS A 59 0.45 -7.86 5.61
N TYR A 60 0.92 -8.82 4.83
CA TYR A 60 2.21 -8.71 4.14
C TYR A 60 2.22 -7.58 3.10
N GLN A 61 1.12 -7.38 2.38
CA GLN A 61 0.99 -6.26 1.45
C GLN A 61 0.99 -4.92 2.17
N ILE A 62 0.28 -4.81 3.30
CA ILE A 62 0.30 -3.61 4.17
C ILE A 62 1.73 -3.32 4.65
N ALA A 63 2.46 -4.35 5.08
CA ALA A 63 3.85 -4.21 5.49
C ALA A 63 4.75 -3.73 4.33
N ASN A 64 4.51 -4.18 3.09
CA ASN A 64 5.22 -3.67 1.93
C ASN A 64 4.89 -2.20 1.68
N HIS A 65 3.62 -1.78 1.72
CA HIS A 65 3.25 -0.37 1.61
C HIS A 65 3.93 0.50 2.68
N MET A 66 4.08 0.00 3.91
CA MET A 66 4.81 0.73 4.94
C MET A 66 6.32 0.87 4.61
N LYS A 67 6.91 -0.08 3.90
CA LYS A 67 8.29 0.04 3.38
C LYS A 67 8.36 1.00 2.20
N ASP A 68 7.35 0.92 1.31
CA ASP A 68 7.25 1.77 0.12
C ASP A 68 7.17 3.25 0.51
N ILE A 69 6.47 3.62 1.60
CA ILE A 69 6.46 5.01 2.13
C ILE A 69 7.90 5.54 2.28
N TYR A 70 8.80 4.77 2.85
CA TYR A 70 10.18 5.21 3.08
C TYR A 70 11.07 5.12 1.82
N ALA A 71 10.81 4.15 0.96
CA ALA A 71 11.48 4.07 -0.34
C ALA A 71 11.06 5.24 -1.23
N ASP A 72 9.78 5.61 -1.20
CA ASP A 72 9.25 6.69 -2.02
C ASP A 72 9.64 8.08 -1.50
N ASP A 73 10.00 8.24 -0.22
CA ASP A 73 10.68 9.44 0.27
C ASP A 73 11.98 9.71 -0.52
N ILE A 74 12.74 8.66 -0.87
CA ILE A 74 13.95 8.78 -1.72
C ILE A 74 13.55 8.93 -3.19
N THR A 75 12.67 8.04 -3.69
CA THR A 75 12.23 8.03 -5.09
C THR A 75 11.74 9.40 -5.52
N LEU A 76 10.87 10.03 -4.74
CA LEU A 76 10.27 11.34 -5.04
C LEU A 76 11.23 12.51 -4.84
N SER A 77 12.34 12.32 -4.14
CA SER A 77 13.41 13.33 -4.06
C SER A 77 14.25 13.42 -5.35
N VAL A 78 14.27 12.35 -6.17
CA VAL A 78 15.14 12.24 -7.35
C VAL A 78 14.40 11.98 -8.67
N ALA A 79 13.11 11.66 -8.62
CA ALA A 79 12.28 11.35 -9.78
C ALA A 79 11.02 12.24 -9.83
N PRO A 80 10.49 12.54 -11.04
CA PRO A 80 9.25 13.29 -11.18
C PRO A 80 8.05 12.56 -10.57
N ALA A 81 7.22 13.27 -9.81
CA ALA A 81 6.06 12.72 -9.13
C ALA A 81 4.89 12.37 -10.07
N ASP A 82 4.79 13.04 -11.22
CA ASP A 82 3.67 12.88 -12.18
C ASP A 82 3.48 11.45 -12.67
N LYS A 83 4.57 10.72 -12.88
CA LYS A 83 4.50 9.32 -13.30
C LYS A 83 4.04 8.39 -12.18
N LEU A 84 4.51 8.60 -10.94
CA LEU A 84 4.02 7.85 -9.79
C LEU A 84 2.53 8.12 -9.59
N LEU A 85 2.11 9.38 -9.64
CA LEU A 85 0.71 9.77 -9.54
C LEU A 85 -0.15 9.08 -10.61
N GLY A 86 0.27 9.12 -11.88
CA GLY A 86 -0.42 8.43 -12.98
C GLY A 86 -0.47 6.91 -12.81
N PHE A 87 0.57 6.31 -12.22
CA PHE A 87 0.59 4.89 -11.89
C PHE A 87 -0.41 4.55 -10.78
N LEU A 88 -0.43 5.32 -9.69
CA LEU A 88 -1.38 5.14 -8.58
C LEU A 88 -2.83 5.28 -9.07
N GLU A 89 -3.10 6.31 -9.87
CA GLU A 89 -4.43 6.50 -10.49
C GLU A 89 -4.86 5.32 -11.36
N SER A 90 -3.98 4.89 -12.27
CA SER A 90 -4.31 3.78 -13.18
C SER A 90 -4.53 2.48 -12.42
N THR A 91 -3.76 2.23 -11.37
CA THR A 91 -3.90 1.05 -10.53
C THR A 91 -5.21 1.06 -9.75
N LEU A 92 -5.57 2.18 -9.13
CA LEU A 92 -6.85 2.32 -8.42
C LEU A 92 -8.03 2.26 -9.39
N ALA A 93 -7.94 2.92 -10.54
CA ALA A 93 -9.00 2.89 -11.54
C ALA A 93 -9.25 1.46 -12.06
N ALA A 94 -8.18 0.69 -12.29
CA ALA A 94 -8.30 -0.71 -12.69
C ALA A 94 -8.95 -1.56 -11.57
N ALA A 95 -8.54 -1.39 -10.32
CA ALA A 95 -9.11 -2.13 -9.19
C ALA A 95 -10.60 -1.80 -8.96
N VAL A 96 -10.97 -0.52 -9.03
CA VAL A 96 -12.38 -0.08 -8.92
C VAL A 96 -13.23 -0.61 -10.09
N ALA A 97 -12.67 -0.67 -11.30
CA ALA A 97 -13.37 -1.23 -12.46
C ALA A 97 -13.54 -2.74 -12.38
N ASP A 98 -12.60 -3.45 -11.74
CA ASP A 98 -12.61 -4.91 -11.58
C ASP A 98 -13.26 -5.37 -10.25
N ARG A 99 -14.00 -4.50 -9.59
CA ARG A 99 -14.72 -4.84 -8.36
C ARG A 99 -15.72 -5.97 -8.59
N PRO A 100 -15.92 -6.88 -7.60
CA PRO A 100 -16.89 -7.96 -7.70
C PRO A 100 -18.30 -7.40 -7.91
N THR A 101 -18.94 -7.75 -9.01
CA THR A 101 -20.35 -7.42 -9.21
C THR A 101 -21.20 -8.46 -8.50
N VAL A 102 -22.02 -8.03 -7.54
CA VAL A 102 -23.03 -8.90 -6.92
C VAL A 102 -24.03 -9.29 -8.01
N SER A 103 -24.19 -10.58 -8.27
CA SER A 103 -25.20 -11.08 -9.16
C SER A 103 -26.59 -10.73 -8.62
N ARG A 104 -27.53 -10.34 -9.47
CA ARG A 104 -28.92 -9.97 -9.06
C ARG A 104 -29.65 -11.08 -8.32
N ASP A 105 -29.21 -12.32 -8.45
CA ASP A 105 -29.76 -13.50 -7.78
C ASP A 105 -29.04 -13.89 -6.49
N GLY A 106 -28.07 -13.08 -6.04
CA GLY A 106 -27.29 -13.34 -4.81
C GLY A 106 -26.25 -14.45 -4.94
N SER A 107 -26.01 -14.98 -6.15
CA SER A 107 -24.94 -15.97 -6.34
C SER A 107 -23.55 -15.32 -6.22
N PRO A 108 -22.55 -16.06 -5.69
CA PRO A 108 -21.19 -15.53 -5.60
C PRO A 108 -20.66 -15.13 -6.98
N PRO A 109 -19.86 -14.06 -7.07
CA PRO A 109 -19.27 -13.62 -8.33
C PRO A 109 -18.43 -14.74 -8.94
N VAL A 110 -18.64 -15.01 -10.22
CA VAL A 110 -17.99 -16.11 -10.96
C VAL A 110 -16.52 -15.81 -11.29
N THR A 111 -16.11 -14.55 -11.21
CA THR A 111 -14.73 -14.09 -11.49
C THR A 111 -14.13 -13.49 -10.24
N GLY A 112 -12.89 -13.85 -9.93
CA GLY A 112 -12.11 -13.24 -8.86
C GLY A 112 -11.74 -11.80 -9.24
N GLY A 113 -12.65 -10.87 -8.99
CA GLY A 113 -12.38 -9.44 -9.09
C GLY A 113 -11.41 -8.97 -8.01
N ALA A 114 -11.02 -7.71 -8.08
CA ALA A 114 -10.18 -7.09 -7.06
C ALA A 114 -10.87 -7.18 -5.67
N ASP A 115 -10.11 -7.59 -4.66
CA ASP A 115 -10.63 -7.69 -3.30
C ASP A 115 -10.90 -6.29 -2.73
N PRO A 116 -12.15 -5.96 -2.31
CA PRO A 116 -12.50 -4.61 -1.88
C PRO A 116 -11.73 -4.15 -0.64
N GLU A 117 -11.48 -5.06 0.32
CA GLU A 117 -10.80 -4.69 1.57
C GLU A 117 -9.36 -4.21 1.30
N ILE A 118 -8.58 -4.98 0.54
CA ILE A 118 -7.20 -4.59 0.23
C ILE A 118 -7.16 -3.44 -0.80
N THR A 119 -8.17 -3.31 -1.67
CA THR A 119 -8.30 -2.17 -2.58
C THR A 119 -8.50 -0.87 -1.80
N ALA A 120 -9.29 -0.88 -0.73
CA ALA A 120 -9.44 0.28 0.16
C ALA A 120 -8.13 0.63 0.89
N VAL A 121 -7.35 -0.37 1.32
CA VAL A 121 -6.00 -0.13 1.89
C VAL A 121 -5.05 0.45 0.85
N ASN A 122 -5.07 -0.06 -0.39
CA ASN A 122 -4.24 0.47 -1.47
C ASN A 122 -4.62 1.93 -1.80
N ALA A 123 -5.91 2.28 -1.70
CA ALA A 123 -6.37 3.66 -1.84
C ALA A 123 -5.85 4.55 -0.70
N ALA A 124 -5.90 4.06 0.54
CA ALA A 124 -5.34 4.77 1.69
C ALA A 124 -3.84 5.02 1.55
N PHE A 125 -3.08 4.02 1.11
CA PHE A 125 -1.66 4.15 0.80
C PHE A 125 -1.38 5.19 -0.29
N ALA A 126 -2.14 5.15 -1.39
CA ALA A 126 -1.99 6.11 -2.48
C ALA A 126 -2.25 7.55 -2.02
N LEU A 127 -3.31 7.77 -1.22
CA LEU A 127 -3.60 9.09 -0.64
C LEU A 127 -2.52 9.53 0.34
N ALA A 128 -2.00 8.63 1.17
CA ALA A 128 -0.92 8.94 2.10
C ALA A 128 0.34 9.41 1.37
N LEU A 129 0.75 8.75 0.28
CA LEU A 129 1.87 9.21 -0.56
C LEU A 129 1.60 10.58 -1.18
N VAL A 130 0.39 10.79 -1.72
CA VAL A 130 -0.01 12.06 -2.32
C VAL A 130 0.07 13.20 -1.32
N GLU A 131 -0.45 13.01 -0.10
CA GLU A 131 -0.49 14.04 0.94
C GLU A 131 0.89 14.23 1.60
N ARG A 132 1.65 13.16 1.85
CA ARG A 132 3.00 13.23 2.43
C ARG A 132 3.96 14.05 1.58
N HIS A 133 3.82 14.01 0.27
CA HIS A 133 4.71 14.66 -0.69
C HIS A 133 4.08 15.85 -1.42
N ASP A 134 2.84 16.22 -1.08
CA ASP A 134 2.09 17.32 -1.72
C ASP A 134 2.10 17.25 -3.26
N ILE A 135 1.91 16.03 -3.80
CA ILE A 135 2.02 15.80 -5.26
C ILE A 135 0.72 15.99 -6.02
N ALA A 136 -0.41 16.14 -5.33
CA ALA A 136 -1.70 16.48 -5.94
C ALA A 136 -2.63 17.20 -4.96
N GLY A 137 -3.31 18.24 -5.43
CA GLY A 137 -4.30 18.97 -4.63
C GLY A 137 -5.60 18.18 -4.41
N PRO A 138 -6.44 18.63 -3.46
CA PRO A 138 -7.65 17.90 -3.01
C PRO A 138 -8.73 17.71 -4.09
N GLY A 139 -8.67 18.45 -5.20
CA GLY A 139 -9.55 18.28 -6.35
C GLY A 139 -9.07 17.27 -7.39
N HIS A 140 -7.96 16.59 -7.12
CA HIS A 140 -7.40 15.64 -8.07
C HIS A 140 -8.20 14.34 -8.10
N ARG A 141 -8.31 13.71 -9.29
CA ARG A 141 -9.09 12.49 -9.53
C ARG A 141 -8.75 11.32 -8.59
N ILE A 142 -7.54 11.26 -8.07
CA ILE A 142 -7.12 10.19 -7.16
C ILE A 142 -7.99 10.13 -5.91
N TYR A 143 -8.47 11.27 -5.41
CA TYR A 143 -9.39 11.32 -4.25
C TYR A 143 -10.77 10.73 -4.57
N ASP A 144 -11.27 10.93 -5.80
CA ASP A 144 -12.52 10.31 -6.24
C ASP A 144 -12.39 8.79 -6.40
N LEU A 145 -11.25 8.33 -6.94
CA LEU A 145 -10.94 6.89 -7.04
C LEU A 145 -10.81 6.24 -5.66
N ALA A 146 -10.14 6.91 -4.73
CA ALA A 146 -10.01 6.40 -3.36
C ALA A 146 -11.36 6.34 -2.64
N ARG A 147 -12.22 7.34 -2.83
CA ARG A 147 -13.60 7.33 -2.30
C ARG A 147 -14.42 6.18 -2.91
N ALA A 148 -14.28 5.95 -4.22
CA ALA A 148 -14.93 4.83 -4.88
C ALA A 148 -14.46 3.47 -4.33
N ALA A 149 -13.15 3.30 -4.12
CA ALA A 149 -12.59 2.10 -3.51
C ALA A 149 -13.09 1.88 -2.07
N GLY A 150 -13.15 2.95 -1.27
CA GLY A 150 -13.67 2.88 0.11
C GLY A 150 -15.16 2.54 0.17
N SER A 151 -15.95 2.95 -0.81
CA SER A 151 -17.39 2.65 -0.85
C SER A 151 -17.72 1.19 -1.18
N ASP A 152 -16.74 0.40 -1.57
CA ASP A 152 -16.94 -1.02 -1.93
C ASP A 152 -16.83 -1.96 -0.71
N THR A 153 -16.45 -1.44 0.47
CA THR A 153 -16.35 -2.21 1.73
C THR A 153 -16.53 -1.32 2.95
N ASP A 154 -17.23 -1.84 3.96
CA ASP A 154 -17.34 -1.22 5.28
C ASP A 154 -16.25 -1.75 6.26
N ALA A 155 -15.46 -2.74 5.84
CA ALA A 155 -14.46 -3.38 6.69
C ALA A 155 -13.18 -2.56 6.86
N VAL A 156 -12.92 -1.61 5.95
CA VAL A 156 -11.72 -0.77 5.94
C VAL A 156 -12.12 0.69 5.78
N ASP A 157 -11.81 1.49 6.78
CA ASP A 157 -11.91 2.95 6.72
C ASP A 157 -10.64 3.50 6.05
N VAL A 158 -10.80 4.02 4.84
CA VAL A 158 -9.72 4.56 4.02
C VAL A 158 -9.00 5.72 4.72
N ASP A 159 -9.75 6.63 5.35
CA ASP A 159 -9.14 7.77 6.03
C ASP A 159 -8.36 7.34 7.28
N ALA A 160 -8.91 6.43 8.08
CA ALA A 160 -8.20 5.89 9.24
C ALA A 160 -6.92 5.12 8.85
N PHE A 161 -6.92 4.39 7.73
CA PHE A 161 -5.72 3.73 7.21
C PHE A 161 -4.72 4.71 6.61
N LYS A 162 -5.19 5.76 5.92
CA LYS A 162 -4.34 6.84 5.41
C LYS A 162 -3.57 7.52 6.55
N GLU A 163 -4.26 7.87 7.64
CA GLU A 163 -3.60 8.46 8.81
C GLU A 163 -2.53 7.55 9.39
N ARG A 164 -2.73 6.22 9.43
CA ARG A 164 -1.70 5.28 9.88
C ARG A 164 -0.43 5.32 9.03
N PHE A 165 -0.55 5.52 7.73
CA PHE A 165 0.60 5.68 6.83
C PHE A 165 1.25 7.05 6.99
N LEU A 166 0.46 8.12 7.21
CA LEU A 166 0.96 9.48 7.45
C LEU A 166 1.68 9.61 8.79
N ASP A 167 1.23 8.89 9.82
CA ASP A 167 1.83 8.86 11.16
C ASP A 167 3.21 8.17 11.18
N LEU A 168 3.62 7.54 10.07
CA LEU A 168 4.97 7.00 9.94
C LEU A 168 5.99 8.14 9.91
N GLY A 169 6.73 8.31 11.03
CA GLY A 169 7.80 9.30 11.12
C GLY A 169 8.90 9.07 10.08
N HIS A 170 9.64 10.10 9.72
CA HIS A 170 10.68 9.98 8.69
C HIS A 170 11.86 9.07 9.07
N ASP A 171 12.20 9.02 10.36
CA ASP A 171 13.30 8.21 10.89
C ASP A 171 12.86 7.52 12.21
N PRO A 172 12.02 6.47 12.12
CA PRO A 172 11.52 5.78 13.29
C PRO A 172 12.60 4.88 13.90
N SER A 173 12.56 4.69 15.22
CA SER A 173 13.29 3.59 15.84
C SER A 173 12.74 2.24 15.38
N GLU A 174 13.51 1.16 15.48
CA GLU A 174 13.02 -0.20 15.19
C GLU A 174 11.78 -0.55 16.03
N SER A 175 11.76 -0.11 17.29
CA SER A 175 10.61 -0.31 18.19
C SER A 175 9.36 0.40 17.71
N ASP A 176 9.50 1.64 17.23
CA ASP A 176 8.34 2.43 16.80
C ASP A 176 7.81 1.93 15.44
N TYR A 177 8.70 1.60 14.51
CA TYR A 177 8.30 0.98 13.26
C TYR A 177 7.58 -0.36 13.48
N ARG A 178 8.12 -1.22 14.35
CA ARG A 178 7.50 -2.51 14.70
C ARG A 178 6.11 -2.31 15.32
N LYS A 179 5.96 -1.36 16.26
CA LYS A 179 4.64 -1.03 16.85
C LYS A 179 3.64 -0.56 15.79
N ALA A 180 4.06 0.32 14.88
CA ALA A 180 3.22 0.81 13.80
C ALA A 180 2.78 -0.32 12.87
N LEU A 181 3.71 -1.23 12.49
CA LEU A 181 3.40 -2.39 11.65
C LEU A 181 2.42 -3.34 12.33
N VAL A 182 2.65 -3.66 13.61
CA VAL A 182 1.73 -4.50 14.40
C VAL A 182 0.35 -3.85 14.51
N ALA A 183 0.31 -2.53 14.77
CA ALA A 183 -0.96 -1.80 14.88
C ALA A 183 -1.73 -1.78 13.55
N ALA A 184 -1.06 -1.58 12.42
CA ALA A 184 -1.68 -1.62 11.10
C ALA A 184 -2.20 -3.03 10.75
N ALA A 185 -1.41 -4.07 11.01
CA ALA A 185 -1.81 -5.46 10.77
C ALA A 185 -3.02 -5.87 11.63
N ARG A 186 -3.03 -5.51 12.92
CA ARG A 186 -4.17 -5.79 13.80
C ARG A 186 -5.43 -5.03 13.39
N ALA A 187 -5.30 -3.76 13.03
CA ALA A 187 -6.43 -2.95 12.58
C ALA A 187 -7.10 -3.52 11.32
N TYR A 188 -6.34 -4.26 10.50
CA TYR A 188 -6.86 -4.91 9.30
C TYR A 188 -7.40 -6.32 9.57
N ALA A 189 -6.70 -7.12 10.37
CA ALA A 189 -6.95 -8.56 10.46
C ALA A 189 -7.86 -8.98 11.61
N VAL A 190 -7.92 -8.16 12.67
CA VAL A 190 -8.63 -8.43 13.92
C VAL A 190 -9.77 -7.47 14.12
#